data_f75992a1ee30b9ff10d36e86d7b62dfc
#
_entry.id   f75992a1ee30b9ff10d36e86d7b62dfc
#
_cell.length_a   1.000
_cell.length_b   1.000
_cell.length_c   1.000
_cell.angle_alpha   90.00
_cell.angle_beta   90.00
_cell.angle_gamma   90.00
#
_symmetry.space_group_name_H-M   'P 1'
#
loop_
_entity.id
_entity.type
_entity.pdbx_description
1 polymer ?
#
loop_
_entity_poly.entity_id
_entity_poly.type
_entity_poly.pdbx_seq_one_letter_code
_entity_poly.pdbx_strand_id
1 'polypeptide(L)' 'MVIRKDDDRNYIERNGNDYSMYINGWYAGGFAFSKSGVKSDTQAIEIYKRIKKFETED' A
#
# COMPACT_ATOMS: atom_id res chain seq x y z
N MET A 1 -8.49 5.86 5.11
CA MET A 1 -8.43 6.87 4.02
C MET A 1 -7.48 6.39 2.92
N VAL A 2 -7.96 6.40 1.69
CA VAL A 2 -7.11 6.04 0.56
C VAL A 2 -6.08 7.15 0.34
N ILE A 3 -4.79 6.79 0.32
CA ILE A 3 -3.70 7.74 0.10
C ILE A 3 -3.14 7.67 -1.31
N ARG A 4 -3.40 6.56 -2.02
CA ARG A 4 -3.07 6.41 -3.43
C ARG A 4 -4.03 5.42 -4.06
N LYS A 5 -4.63 5.78 -5.17
CA LYS A 5 -5.54 4.92 -5.92
C LYS A 5 -5.16 4.95 -7.39
N ASP A 6 -4.76 3.80 -7.94
CA ASP A 6 -4.46 3.68 -9.35
C ASP A 6 -5.72 3.33 -10.15
N ASP A 7 -6.57 2.48 -9.58
CA ASP A 7 -7.89 2.15 -10.10
C ASP A 7 -8.73 1.53 -8.98
N ASP A 8 -9.91 1.01 -9.30
CA ASP A 8 -10.82 0.47 -8.28
C ASP A 8 -10.30 -0.78 -7.58
N ARG A 9 -9.29 -1.43 -8.12
CA ARG A 9 -8.72 -2.67 -7.58
C ARG A 9 -7.32 -2.52 -7.02
N ASN A 10 -6.67 -1.39 -7.28
CA ASN A 10 -5.27 -1.17 -6.92
C ASN A 10 -5.16 0.14 -6.16
N TYR A 11 -5.02 0.02 -4.86
CA TYR A 11 -4.90 1.19 -4.00
C TYR A 11 -4.25 0.82 -2.68
N ILE A 12 -3.80 1.84 -1.97
CA ILE A 12 -3.32 1.73 -0.60
C ILE A 12 -4.10 2.71 0.26
N GLU A 13 -4.50 2.27 1.45
CA GLU A 13 -5.20 3.13 2.39
C GLU A 13 -4.50 3.16 3.73
N ARG A 14 -4.75 4.21 4.47
CA ARG A 14 -4.24 4.39 5.83
C ARG A 14 -5.41 4.53 6.79
N ASN A 15 -5.40 3.73 7.84
CA ASN A 15 -6.36 3.79 8.92
C ASN A 15 -5.60 3.97 10.23
N GLY A 16 -5.59 5.21 10.76
CA GLY A 16 -4.78 5.52 11.92
C GLY A 16 -3.30 5.35 11.62
N ASN A 17 -2.67 4.40 12.28
CA ASN A 17 -1.25 4.10 12.08
C ASN A 17 -1.02 2.83 11.26
N ASP A 18 -2.07 2.31 10.61
CA ASP A 18 -1.97 1.10 9.82
C ASP A 18 -2.20 1.38 8.35
N TYR A 19 -1.42 0.74 7.50
CA TYR A 19 -1.59 0.79 6.05
C TYR A 19 -2.09 -0.56 5.55
N SER A 20 -2.99 -0.52 4.57
CA SER A 20 -3.50 -1.72 3.92
C SER A 20 -3.38 -1.55 2.42
N MET A 21 -2.85 -2.56 1.75
CA MET A 21 -2.64 -2.54 0.31
C MET A 21 -3.59 -3.51 -0.38
N TYR A 22 -4.16 -3.07 -1.50
CA TYR A 22 -5.03 -3.90 -2.33
C TYR A 22 -4.49 -3.88 -3.74
N ILE A 23 -4.27 -5.07 -4.30
CA ILE A 23 -3.71 -5.25 -5.64
C ILE A 23 -4.58 -6.25 -6.38
N ASN A 24 -5.04 -5.86 -7.56
CA ASN A 24 -5.93 -6.68 -8.40
C ASN A 24 -7.21 -7.09 -7.65
N GLY A 25 -7.67 -6.26 -6.74
CA GLY A 25 -8.88 -6.52 -5.95
C GLY A 25 -8.66 -7.38 -4.72
N TRP A 26 -7.43 -7.82 -4.46
CA TRP A 26 -7.10 -8.68 -3.33
C TRP A 26 -6.31 -7.91 -2.28
N TYR A 27 -6.53 -8.26 -1.02
CA TYR A 27 -5.72 -7.72 0.07
C TYR A 27 -4.30 -8.25 -0.07
N ALA A 28 -3.36 -7.36 -0.29
CA ALA A 28 -1.97 -7.72 -0.55
C ALA A 28 -1.06 -7.58 0.68
N GLY A 29 -1.64 -7.26 1.82
CA GLY A 29 -0.90 -7.11 3.05
C GLY A 29 -0.94 -5.70 3.60
N GLY A 30 -0.37 -5.53 4.76
CA GLY A 30 -0.35 -4.25 5.44
C GLY A 30 0.89 -4.09 6.30
N PHE A 31 1.09 -2.89 6.79
CA PHE A 31 2.21 -2.59 7.68
C PHE A 31 1.85 -1.38 8.54
N ALA A 32 2.57 -1.21 9.64
CA ALA A 32 2.31 -0.14 10.58
C ALA A 32 3.24 1.05 10.34
N PHE A 33 2.68 2.24 10.51
CA PHE A 33 3.46 3.48 10.52
C PHE A 33 4.52 3.40 11.63
N SER A 34 5.72 3.79 11.34
CA SER A 34 6.91 3.83 12.18
C SER A 34 7.44 2.47 12.68
N LYS A 35 6.61 1.46 12.89
CA LYS A 35 7.09 0.13 13.31
C LYS A 35 7.84 -0.59 12.21
N SER A 36 7.46 -0.38 10.97
CA SER A 36 8.12 -0.95 9.78
C SER A 36 9.13 0.01 9.16
N GLY A 37 9.47 1.09 9.86
CA GLY A 37 10.38 2.10 9.35
C GLY A 37 9.72 3.14 8.43
N VAL A 38 8.41 3.05 8.26
CA VAL A 38 7.67 4.00 7.45
C VAL A 38 7.43 5.28 8.25
N LYS A 39 7.89 6.40 7.73
CA LYS A 39 7.78 7.70 8.41
C LYS A 39 6.92 8.71 7.67
N SER A 40 6.37 8.31 6.53
CA SER A 40 5.48 9.19 5.76
C SER A 40 4.62 8.37 4.82
N ASP A 41 3.51 8.96 4.39
CA ASP A 41 2.62 8.32 3.40
C ASP A 41 3.35 8.11 2.07
N THR A 42 4.29 8.99 1.74
CA THR A 42 5.10 8.84 0.52
C THR A 42 5.91 7.56 0.55
N GLN A 43 6.52 7.23 1.69
CA GLN A 43 7.25 5.96 1.84
C GLN A 43 6.32 4.77 1.73
N ALA A 44 5.13 4.86 2.32
CA ALA A 44 4.13 3.80 2.22
C ALA A 44 3.72 3.57 0.77
N ILE A 45 3.51 4.64 0.01
CA ILE A 45 3.17 4.55 -1.41
C ILE A 45 4.29 3.90 -2.20
N GLU A 46 5.55 4.20 -1.87
CA GLU A 46 6.69 3.57 -2.54
C GLU A 46 6.73 2.05 -2.30
N ILE A 47 6.43 1.62 -1.08
CA ILE A 47 6.33 0.19 -0.76
C ILE A 47 5.20 -0.46 -1.56
N TYR A 48 4.04 0.19 -1.61
CA TYR A 48 2.90 -0.28 -2.38
C TYR A 48 3.26 -0.44 -3.87
N LYS A 49 3.93 0.54 -4.45
CA LYS A 49 4.34 0.49 -5.85
C LYS A 49 5.28 -0.69 -6.12
N ARG A 50 6.21 -0.95 -5.22
CA ARG A 50 7.14 -2.08 -5.36
C ARG A 50 6.39 -3.41 -5.33
N ILE A 51 5.51 -3.56 -4.37
CA ILE A 51 4.74 -4.80 -4.22
C ILE A 51 3.80 -4.98 -5.40
N LYS A 52 3.15 -3.92 -5.84
CA LYS A 52 2.28 -3.97 -7.01
C LYS A 52 3.05 -4.42 -8.26
N LYS A 53 4.23 -3.87 -8.48
CA LYS A 53 5.07 -4.24 -9.60
C LYS A 53 5.45 -5.71 -9.54
N PHE A 54 5.83 -6.17 -8.35
CA PHE A 54 6.21 -7.56 -8.13
C PHE A 54 5.04 -8.51 -8.40
N GLU A 55 3.86 -8.16 -7.91
CA GLU A 55 2.66 -9.00 -8.05
C GLU A 55 2.11 -9.02 -9.48
N THR A 56 2.30 -7.95 -10.25
CA THR A 56 1.77 -7.85 -11.62
C THR A 56 2.80 -8.17 -12.70
N GLU A 57 4.05 -8.38 -12.33
CA GLU A 57 5.13 -8.69 -13.25
C GLU A 57 5.24 -10.20 -13.42
N ASP A 58 5.25 -10.66 -14.64
CA ASP A 58 5.41 -12.10 -14.96
C ASP A 58 6.87 -12.49 -15.06
#